data_4f5bce7bc9ab86de3790df8c4c31ca54
#
_entry.id   4f5bce7bc9ab86de3790df8c4c31ca54
#
_cell.length_a   1.000
_cell.length_b   1.000
_cell.length_c   1.000
_cell.angle_alpha   90.00
_cell.angle_beta   90.00
_cell.angle_gamma   90.00
#
_symmetry.space_group_name_H-M   'P 1'
#
loop_
_entity.id
_entity.type
_entity.pdbx_description
1 polymer ?
#
loop_
_entity_poly.entity_id
_entity_poly.type
_entity_poly.pdbx_seq_one_letter_code
_entity_poly.pdbx_strand_id
1 'polypeptide(L)'
;EPEQQVLRFEILRNDTLKTAMGGTSGVPISFYPIRLYDDAGIPNHAMVVSHSALSGETVNIPDAYKAKGFDFSGTKGFDAKTGYRSRSFLTVPMRNHEDEVIGVLQLINAQDRESSEIVQFSADDQQLLESLASQAAIALTNRRLIVQLEELFEAFIQLINTAIDDKS
;
A
#
# COMPACT_ATOMS: atom_id res chain seq x y z
N GLU A 1 21.52 -10.04 -7.93
CA GLU A 1 20.56 -10.46 -6.88
C GLU A 1 19.18 -10.07 -7.38
N PRO A 2 18.18 -10.96 -7.35
CA PRO A 2 16.83 -10.55 -7.70
C PRO A 2 16.40 -9.45 -6.73
N GLU A 3 15.96 -8.31 -7.24
CA GLU A 3 15.40 -7.23 -6.42
C GLU A 3 14.30 -7.84 -5.56
N GLN A 4 14.51 -7.83 -4.25
CA GLN A 4 13.53 -8.38 -3.32
C GLN A 4 12.24 -7.56 -3.48
N GLN A 5 11.20 -8.20 -4.00
CA GLN A 5 9.89 -7.57 -4.11
C GLN A 5 9.35 -7.30 -2.71
N VAL A 6 9.14 -6.03 -2.41
CA VAL A 6 8.71 -5.57 -1.09
C VAL A 6 7.55 -4.59 -1.21
N LEU A 7 6.66 -4.58 -0.22
CA LEU A 7 5.72 -3.51 0.00
C LEU A 7 6.34 -2.46 0.92
N ARG A 8 6.42 -1.23 0.47
CA ARG A 8 6.83 -0.07 1.28
C ARG A 8 5.61 0.70 1.72
N PHE A 9 5.67 1.23 2.94
CA PHE A 9 4.65 2.15 3.40
C PHE A 9 4.89 3.53 2.78
N GLU A 10 3.94 4.02 2.02
CA GLU A 10 4.01 5.36 1.40
C GLU A 10 3.23 6.39 2.21
N ILE A 11 2.11 5.98 2.80
CA ILE A 11 1.25 6.82 3.63
C ILE A 11 0.74 5.99 4.80
N LEU A 12 0.83 6.54 6.00
CA LEU A 12 0.21 5.98 7.19
C LEU A 12 -0.50 7.10 7.95
N ARG A 13 -1.77 6.89 8.26
CA ARG A 13 -2.57 7.80 9.04
C ARG A 13 -3.40 7.07 10.09
N ASN A 14 -3.35 7.56 11.32
CA ASN A 14 -4.18 7.06 12.41
C ASN A 14 -4.64 8.24 13.26
N ASP A 15 -5.93 8.57 13.15
CA ASP A 15 -6.48 9.74 13.83
C ASP A 15 -6.61 9.54 15.36
N THR A 16 -6.80 8.30 15.81
CA THR A 16 -6.85 7.97 17.24
C THR A 16 -5.49 8.17 17.90
N LEU A 17 -4.41 7.71 17.26
CA LEU A 17 -3.03 7.86 17.73
C LEU A 17 -2.41 9.20 17.34
N LYS A 18 -3.13 10.08 16.65
CA LYS A 18 -2.63 11.36 16.12
C LYS A 18 -1.35 11.20 15.31
N THR A 19 -1.27 10.11 14.55
CA THR A 19 -0.10 9.75 13.74
C THR A 19 -0.39 9.99 12.25
N ALA A 20 0.50 10.73 11.59
CA ALA A 20 0.51 10.89 10.14
C ALA A 20 1.95 10.83 9.66
N MET A 21 2.27 9.90 8.77
CA MET A 21 3.60 9.69 8.19
C MET A 21 3.50 9.50 6.68
N GLY A 22 4.53 9.90 5.96
CA GLY A 22 4.56 9.81 4.50
C GLY A 22 3.63 10.80 3.80
N GLY A 23 3.52 10.70 2.49
CA GLY A 23 2.73 11.61 1.68
C GLY A 23 3.07 13.08 1.93
N THR A 24 2.05 13.91 2.16
CA THR A 24 2.20 15.35 2.42
C THR A 24 2.43 15.72 3.88
N SER A 25 2.58 14.73 4.78
CA SER A 25 2.77 15.00 6.22
C SER A 25 4.12 15.62 6.56
N GLY A 26 5.12 15.44 5.70
CA GLY A 26 6.51 15.83 5.95
C GLY A 26 7.24 14.95 6.97
N VAL A 27 6.56 13.97 7.56
CA VAL A 27 7.14 13.03 8.53
C VAL A 27 7.54 11.74 7.81
N PRO A 28 8.82 11.31 7.88
CA PRO A 28 9.25 10.08 7.23
C PRO A 28 8.62 8.85 7.87
N ILE A 29 8.39 7.82 7.05
CA ILE A 29 7.89 6.54 7.53
C ILE A 29 9.02 5.76 8.20
N SER A 30 8.77 5.31 9.43
CA SER A 30 9.72 4.55 10.24
C SER A 30 9.50 3.03 10.22
N PHE A 31 8.53 2.56 9.43
CA PHE A 31 8.23 1.12 9.32
C PHE A 31 9.11 0.44 8.28
N TYR A 32 9.54 -0.77 8.59
CA TYR A 32 10.29 -1.59 7.65
C TYR A 32 9.40 -2.08 6.50
N PRO A 33 9.96 -2.20 5.28
CA PRO A 33 9.27 -2.82 4.17
C PRO A 33 8.84 -4.25 4.49
N ILE A 34 7.71 -4.66 3.95
CA ILE A 34 7.18 -6.02 4.06
C ILE A 34 7.63 -6.81 2.84
N ARG A 35 8.32 -7.92 3.05
CA ARG A 35 8.75 -8.81 1.98
C ARG A 35 7.56 -9.58 1.41
N LEU A 36 7.45 -9.64 0.10
CA LEU A 36 6.44 -10.45 -0.60
C LEU A 36 6.86 -11.92 -0.72
N TYR A 37 8.16 -12.18 -0.67
CA TYR A 37 8.74 -13.52 -0.71
C TYR A 37 9.76 -13.68 0.41
N ASP A 38 9.94 -14.90 0.90
CA ASP A 38 11.02 -15.25 1.83
C ASP A 38 12.36 -15.44 1.09
N ASP A 39 13.41 -15.80 1.85
CA ASP A 39 14.75 -16.02 1.28
C ASP A 39 14.83 -17.27 0.36
N ALA A 40 13.84 -18.17 0.42
CA ALA A 40 13.70 -19.32 -0.46
C ALA A 40 12.82 -19.03 -1.69
N GLY A 41 12.30 -17.80 -1.84
CA GLY A 41 11.40 -17.42 -2.91
C GLY A 41 9.94 -17.89 -2.71
N ILE A 42 9.58 -18.30 -1.50
CA ILE A 42 8.21 -18.74 -1.19
C ILE A 42 7.33 -17.50 -0.94
N PRO A 43 6.14 -17.42 -1.59
CA PRO A 43 5.22 -16.30 -1.41
C PRO A 43 4.75 -16.13 0.05
N ASN A 44 4.82 -14.91 0.56
CA ASN A 44 4.36 -14.59 1.91
C ASN A 44 2.85 -14.35 1.95
N HIS A 45 2.06 -15.40 1.99
CA HIS A 45 0.61 -15.32 2.16
C HIS A 45 0.17 -15.24 3.63
N ALA A 46 1.10 -15.24 4.58
CA ALA A 46 0.76 -15.17 6.00
C ALA A 46 0.29 -13.77 6.42
N MET A 47 0.80 -12.72 5.79
CA MET A 47 0.35 -11.35 6.06
C MET A 47 -0.75 -10.93 5.09
N VAL A 48 -1.80 -10.29 5.60
CA VAL A 48 -2.97 -9.84 4.80
C VAL A 48 -2.54 -8.96 3.63
N VAL A 49 -1.65 -7.99 3.85
CA VAL A 49 -1.19 -7.05 2.81
C VAL A 49 -0.37 -7.75 1.73
N SER A 50 0.50 -8.69 2.11
CA SER A 50 1.29 -9.47 1.15
C SER A 50 0.41 -10.43 0.36
N HIS A 51 -0.56 -11.07 1.03
CA HIS A 51 -1.55 -11.93 0.37
C HIS A 51 -2.32 -11.15 -0.69
N SER A 52 -2.89 -9.99 -0.32
CA SER A 52 -3.63 -9.14 -1.25
C SER A 52 -2.78 -8.67 -2.43
N ALA A 53 -1.50 -8.30 -2.17
CA ALA A 53 -0.59 -7.90 -3.23
C ALA A 53 -0.26 -9.02 -4.22
N LEU A 54 -0.08 -10.25 -3.72
CA LEU A 54 0.32 -11.41 -4.52
C LEU A 54 -0.86 -12.08 -5.24
N SER A 55 -2.02 -12.17 -4.57
CA SER A 55 -3.22 -12.79 -5.16
C SER A 55 -4.05 -11.81 -5.98
N GLY A 56 -3.93 -10.52 -5.69
CA GLY A 56 -4.82 -9.50 -6.24
C GLY A 56 -6.24 -9.58 -5.69
N GLU A 57 -6.45 -10.18 -4.53
CA GLU A 57 -7.76 -10.34 -3.91
C GLU A 57 -7.97 -9.31 -2.80
N THR A 58 -9.20 -8.80 -2.70
CA THR A 58 -9.64 -8.02 -1.56
C THR A 58 -9.86 -8.92 -0.34
N VAL A 59 -9.33 -8.50 0.81
CA VAL A 59 -9.48 -9.23 2.08
C VAL A 59 -10.21 -8.38 3.10
N ASN A 60 -11.34 -8.86 3.60
CA ASN A 60 -12.17 -8.20 4.61
C ASN A 60 -12.22 -9.06 5.88
N ILE A 61 -11.54 -8.61 6.94
CA ILE A 61 -11.40 -9.32 8.21
C ILE A 61 -12.27 -8.62 9.27
N PRO A 62 -13.28 -9.29 9.83
CA PRO A 62 -14.15 -8.70 10.85
C PRO A 62 -13.45 -8.51 12.21
N ASP A 63 -12.55 -9.42 12.57
CA ASP A 63 -11.81 -9.34 13.84
C ASP A 63 -10.47 -10.09 13.71
N ALA A 64 -9.37 -9.32 13.66
CA ALA A 64 -8.00 -9.84 13.55
C ALA A 64 -7.56 -10.71 14.75
N TYR A 65 -8.21 -10.54 15.91
CA TYR A 65 -7.90 -11.37 17.09
C TYR A 65 -8.55 -12.75 17.06
N LYS A 66 -9.55 -12.93 16.18
CA LYS A 66 -10.30 -14.19 15.99
C LYS A 66 -10.05 -14.83 14.62
N ALA A 67 -9.51 -14.06 13.69
CA ALA A 67 -9.26 -14.52 12.33
C ALA A 67 -8.25 -15.68 12.32
N LYS A 68 -8.49 -16.62 11.39
CA LYS A 68 -7.59 -17.74 11.11
C LYS A 68 -7.05 -17.58 9.70
N GLY A 69 -5.88 -18.16 9.44
CA GLY A 69 -5.27 -18.16 8.11
C GLY A 69 -4.28 -17.01 7.86
N PHE A 70 -4.26 -15.98 8.72
CA PHE A 70 -3.30 -14.88 8.65
C PHE A 70 -2.56 -14.70 9.97
N ASP A 71 -1.32 -14.20 9.88
CA ASP A 71 -0.51 -13.84 11.04
C ASP A 71 -0.73 -12.37 11.42
N PHE A 72 -1.34 -12.15 12.57
CA PHE A 72 -1.53 -10.84 13.19
C PHE A 72 -0.61 -10.60 14.39
N SER A 73 0.49 -11.34 14.54
CA SER A 73 1.43 -11.18 15.65
C SER A 73 2.03 -9.77 15.69
N GLY A 74 2.42 -9.23 14.55
CA GLY A 74 2.92 -7.87 14.41
C GLY A 74 1.87 -6.82 14.81
N THR A 75 0.64 -6.98 14.36
CA THR A 75 -0.51 -6.12 14.73
C THR A 75 -0.75 -6.15 16.24
N LYS A 76 -0.81 -7.33 16.84
CA LYS A 76 -1.00 -7.50 18.29
C LYS A 76 0.16 -6.89 19.09
N GLY A 77 1.39 -7.02 18.59
CA GLY A 77 2.57 -6.39 19.17
C GLY A 77 2.52 -4.85 19.13
N PHE A 78 2.05 -4.28 18.02
CA PHE A 78 1.83 -2.85 17.90
C PHE A 78 0.73 -2.36 18.85
N ASP A 79 -0.40 -3.05 18.88
CA ASP A 79 -1.52 -2.74 19.76
C ASP A 79 -1.10 -2.75 21.25
N ALA A 80 -0.32 -3.74 21.66
CA ALA A 80 0.18 -3.84 23.04
C ALA A 80 1.11 -2.68 23.41
N LYS A 81 1.87 -2.14 22.46
CA LYS A 81 2.79 -1.00 22.69
C LYS A 81 2.08 0.34 22.70
N THR A 82 1.04 0.49 21.90
CA THR A 82 0.35 1.79 21.68
C THR A 82 -0.94 1.94 22.45
N GLY A 83 -1.48 0.86 23.03
CA GLY A 83 -2.81 0.83 23.60
C GLY A 83 -3.94 0.89 22.56
N TYR A 84 -3.61 0.87 21.26
CA TYR A 84 -4.58 0.77 20.19
C TYR A 84 -5.13 -0.65 20.10
N ARG A 85 -6.28 -0.83 19.47
CA ARG A 85 -6.82 -2.15 19.19
C ARG A 85 -7.27 -2.26 17.75
N SER A 86 -6.43 -2.84 16.94
CA SER A 86 -6.70 -3.11 15.53
C SER A 86 -7.62 -4.33 15.42
N ARG A 87 -8.89 -4.11 15.10
CA ARG A 87 -9.90 -5.17 15.10
C ARG A 87 -10.32 -5.55 13.69
N SER A 88 -11.02 -4.68 12.96
CA SER A 88 -11.46 -4.96 11.60
C SER A 88 -10.48 -4.43 10.56
N PHE A 89 -10.30 -5.18 9.48
CA PHE A 89 -9.39 -4.84 8.39
C PHE A 89 -10.09 -4.99 7.05
N LEU A 90 -9.91 -4.00 6.19
CA LEU A 90 -10.24 -4.08 4.78
C LEU A 90 -8.99 -3.76 3.98
N THR A 91 -8.52 -4.73 3.20
CA THR A 91 -7.29 -4.64 2.41
C THR A 91 -7.63 -4.87 0.95
N VAL A 92 -7.33 -3.88 0.11
CA VAL A 92 -7.70 -3.86 -1.30
C VAL A 92 -6.46 -3.67 -2.15
N PRO A 93 -6.23 -4.51 -3.18
CA PRO A 93 -5.13 -4.33 -4.12
C PRO A 93 -5.42 -3.13 -5.04
N MET A 94 -4.39 -2.35 -5.32
CA MET A 94 -4.41 -1.23 -6.26
C MET A 94 -3.92 -1.74 -7.61
N ARG A 95 -4.83 -1.91 -8.58
CA ARG A 95 -4.50 -2.39 -9.93
C ARG A 95 -4.44 -1.26 -10.93
N ASN A 96 -3.40 -1.27 -11.76
CA ASN A 96 -3.30 -0.35 -12.89
C ASN A 96 -4.16 -0.83 -14.08
N HIS A 97 -4.11 -0.10 -15.19
CA HIS A 97 -4.86 -0.44 -16.41
C HIS A 97 -4.37 -1.71 -17.13
N GLU A 98 -3.21 -2.23 -16.75
CA GLU A 98 -2.64 -3.50 -17.25
C GLU A 98 -2.99 -4.67 -16.32
N ASP A 99 -3.87 -4.44 -15.34
CA ASP A 99 -4.27 -5.40 -14.29
C ASP A 99 -3.12 -5.82 -13.35
N GLU A 100 -2.04 -5.06 -13.32
CA GLU A 100 -0.93 -5.30 -12.41
C GLU A 100 -1.21 -4.67 -11.04
N VAL A 101 -0.90 -5.40 -9.97
CA VAL A 101 -0.98 -4.85 -8.61
C VAL A 101 0.24 -3.98 -8.34
N ILE A 102 0.03 -2.68 -8.24
CA ILE A 102 1.09 -1.68 -7.99
C ILE A 102 1.19 -1.25 -6.53
N GLY A 103 0.26 -1.68 -5.70
CA GLY A 103 0.21 -1.36 -4.27
C GLY A 103 -1.00 -1.97 -3.60
N VAL A 104 -1.14 -1.67 -2.31
CA VAL A 104 -2.24 -2.13 -1.48
C VAL A 104 -2.76 -0.97 -0.62
N LEU A 105 -4.06 -0.82 -0.56
CA LEU A 105 -4.73 0.11 0.34
C LEU A 105 -5.36 -0.67 1.49
N GLN A 106 -5.07 -0.29 2.73
CA GLN A 106 -5.60 -0.96 3.91
C GLN A 106 -6.27 0.03 4.85
N LEU A 107 -7.51 -0.26 5.20
CA LEU A 107 -8.25 0.42 6.25
C LEU A 107 -8.37 -0.47 7.48
N ILE A 108 -8.32 0.13 8.66
CA ILE A 108 -8.40 -0.56 9.94
C ILE A 108 -9.45 0.12 10.80
N ASN A 109 -10.31 -0.67 11.43
CA ASN A 109 -11.33 -0.22 12.36
C ASN A 109 -12.44 0.64 11.73
N ALA A 110 -13.33 0.01 10.96
CA ALA A 110 -14.60 0.63 10.62
C ALA A 110 -15.35 0.99 11.90
N GLN A 111 -15.90 2.19 11.95
CA GLN A 111 -16.69 2.65 13.09
C GLN A 111 -18.15 2.83 12.68
N ASP A 112 -19.05 2.28 13.47
CA ASP A 112 -20.46 2.61 13.38
C ASP A 112 -20.68 4.09 13.72
N ARG A 113 -21.48 4.77 12.88
CA ARG A 113 -21.66 6.23 13.00
C ARG A 113 -22.45 6.67 14.24
N GLU A 114 -23.30 5.81 14.74
CA GLU A 114 -24.19 6.14 15.87
C GLU A 114 -23.57 5.73 17.21
N SER A 115 -23.05 4.49 17.27
CA SER A 115 -22.47 3.94 18.51
C SER A 115 -20.98 4.21 18.66
N SER A 116 -20.28 4.58 17.59
CA SER A 116 -18.80 4.65 17.52
C SER A 116 -18.11 3.31 17.83
N GLU A 117 -18.84 2.22 17.86
CA GLU A 117 -18.26 0.89 18.04
C GLU A 117 -17.51 0.45 16.79
N ILE A 118 -16.42 -0.32 17.01
CA ILE A 118 -15.68 -0.90 15.90
C ILE A 118 -16.46 -2.09 15.35
N VAL A 119 -16.81 -2.00 14.07
CA VAL A 119 -17.58 -2.99 13.32
C VAL A 119 -16.76 -3.56 12.16
N GLN A 120 -17.26 -4.59 11.51
CA GLN A 120 -16.72 -5.06 10.22
C GLN A 120 -17.03 -4.03 9.13
N PHE A 121 -16.13 -3.91 8.15
CA PHE A 121 -16.40 -3.16 6.93
C PHE A 121 -17.55 -3.81 6.17
N SER A 122 -18.54 -3.01 5.78
CA SER A 122 -19.69 -3.47 5.00
C SER A 122 -19.30 -3.78 3.55
N ALA A 123 -20.21 -4.41 2.81
CA ALA A 123 -20.01 -4.62 1.38
C ALA A 123 -19.95 -3.30 0.60
N ASP A 124 -20.70 -2.28 1.04
CA ASP A 124 -20.67 -0.94 0.44
C ASP A 124 -19.32 -0.25 0.69
N ASP A 125 -18.76 -0.37 1.91
CA ASP A 125 -17.41 0.14 2.23
C ASP A 125 -16.36 -0.53 1.35
N GLN A 126 -16.46 -1.85 1.17
CA GLN A 126 -15.55 -2.60 0.32
C GLN A 126 -15.64 -2.13 -1.13
N GLN A 127 -16.83 -2.01 -1.69
CA GLN A 127 -17.04 -1.59 -3.07
C GLN A 127 -16.55 -0.15 -3.31
N LEU A 128 -16.77 0.73 -2.33
CA LEU A 128 -16.25 2.10 -2.37
C LEU A 128 -14.72 2.11 -2.35
N LEU A 129 -14.09 1.33 -1.45
CA LEU A 129 -12.64 1.29 -1.34
C LEU A 129 -11.99 0.67 -2.59
N GLU A 130 -12.58 -0.37 -3.17
CA GLU A 130 -12.13 -0.96 -4.44
C GLU A 130 -12.15 0.06 -5.59
N SER A 131 -13.20 0.86 -5.67
CA SER A 131 -13.29 1.94 -6.65
C SER A 131 -12.22 3.02 -6.44
N LEU A 132 -12.00 3.44 -5.19
CA LEU A 132 -10.96 4.41 -4.85
C LEU A 132 -9.55 3.86 -5.10
N ALA A 133 -9.31 2.59 -4.78
CA ALA A 133 -8.03 1.92 -5.02
C ALA A 133 -7.69 1.87 -6.52
N SER A 134 -8.67 1.56 -7.36
CA SER A 134 -8.52 1.57 -8.81
C SER A 134 -8.19 2.98 -9.35
N GLN A 135 -8.91 4.01 -8.91
CA GLN A 135 -8.63 5.39 -9.32
C GLN A 135 -7.25 5.87 -8.86
N ALA A 136 -6.86 5.53 -7.63
CA ALA A 136 -5.54 5.86 -7.10
C ALA A 136 -4.43 5.15 -7.90
N ALA A 137 -4.62 3.88 -8.26
CA ALA A 137 -3.67 3.13 -9.07
C ALA A 137 -3.44 3.79 -10.44
N ILE A 138 -4.52 4.18 -11.12
CA ILE A 138 -4.44 4.88 -12.40
C ILE A 138 -3.70 6.21 -12.26
N ALA A 139 -4.03 6.99 -11.24
CA ALA A 139 -3.40 8.29 -11.00
C ALA A 139 -1.89 8.16 -10.72
N LEU A 140 -1.49 7.16 -9.92
CA LEU A 140 -0.08 6.88 -9.61
C LEU A 140 0.69 6.41 -10.85
N THR A 141 0.10 5.53 -11.66
CA THR A 141 0.69 5.06 -12.91
C THR A 141 0.90 6.22 -13.90
N ASN A 142 -0.11 7.06 -14.06
CA ASN A 142 -0.01 8.23 -14.94
C ASN A 142 1.10 9.19 -14.48
N ARG A 143 1.20 9.46 -13.18
CA ARG A 143 2.27 10.29 -12.64
C ARG A 143 3.66 9.71 -12.90
N ARG A 144 3.82 8.39 -12.73
CA ARG A 144 5.09 7.70 -13.02
C ARG A 144 5.47 7.82 -14.49
N LEU A 145 4.51 7.64 -15.39
CA LEU A 145 4.74 7.79 -16.83
C LEU A 145 5.15 9.22 -17.22
N ILE A 146 4.56 10.25 -16.61
CA ILE A 146 4.95 11.64 -16.84
C ILE A 146 6.39 11.86 -16.43
N VAL A 147 6.81 11.41 -15.25
CA VAL A 147 8.20 11.55 -14.77
C VAL A 147 9.18 10.83 -15.73
N GLN A 148 8.85 9.62 -16.15
CA GLN A 148 9.69 8.87 -17.10
C GLN A 148 9.83 9.60 -18.45
N LEU A 149 8.77 10.25 -18.89
CA LEU A 149 8.76 11.02 -20.13
C LEU A 149 9.63 12.28 -20.00
N GLU A 150 9.57 12.97 -18.88
CA GLU A 150 10.42 14.13 -18.56
C GLU A 150 11.90 13.72 -18.54
N GLU A 151 12.26 12.63 -17.88
CA GLU A 151 13.63 12.09 -17.85
C GLU A 151 14.14 11.73 -19.26
N LEU A 152 13.27 11.12 -20.08
CA LEU A 152 13.61 10.81 -21.47
C LEU A 152 13.87 12.07 -22.31
N PHE A 153 13.06 13.12 -22.15
CA PHE A 153 13.24 14.40 -22.81
C PHE A 153 14.55 15.07 -22.41
N GLU A 154 14.88 15.08 -21.12
CA GLU A 154 16.15 15.64 -20.62
C GLU A 154 17.34 14.89 -21.22
N ALA A 155 17.31 13.56 -21.23
CA ALA A 155 18.36 12.74 -21.84
C ALA A 155 18.52 13.05 -23.35
N PHE A 156 17.41 13.21 -24.06
CA PHE A 156 17.42 13.56 -25.49
C PHE A 156 18.03 14.93 -25.76
N ILE A 157 17.68 15.94 -24.96
CA ILE A 157 18.25 17.29 -25.06
C ILE A 157 19.77 17.25 -24.82
N GLN A 158 20.23 16.50 -23.81
CA GLN A 158 21.66 16.33 -23.53
C GLN A 158 22.40 15.70 -24.71
N LEU A 159 21.80 14.69 -25.33
CA LEU A 159 22.38 14.00 -26.48
C LEU A 159 22.51 14.91 -27.70
N ILE A 160 21.51 15.74 -27.98
CA ILE A 160 21.56 16.76 -29.03
C ILE A 160 22.66 17.78 -28.76
N ASN A 161 22.76 18.31 -27.55
CA ASN A 161 23.77 19.27 -27.19
C ASN A 161 25.19 18.71 -27.39
N THR A 162 25.44 17.48 -26.93
CA THR A 162 26.74 16.82 -27.16
C THR A 162 27.03 16.63 -28.64
N ALA A 163 26.03 16.24 -29.42
CA ALA A 163 26.23 16.04 -30.88
C ALA A 163 26.49 17.34 -31.64
N ILE A 164 26.03 18.48 -31.13
CA ILE A 164 26.31 19.80 -31.70
C ILE A 164 27.72 20.28 -31.28
N ASP A 165 28.14 20.10 -30.03
CA ASP A 165 29.45 20.52 -29.52
C ASP A 165 30.58 19.72 -30.15
N ASP A 166 30.40 18.44 -30.46
CA ASP A 166 31.38 17.57 -31.14
C ASP A 166 31.63 17.99 -32.62
N LYS A 167 30.79 18.85 -33.20
CA LYS A 167 30.92 19.33 -34.59
C LYS A 167 31.43 20.76 -34.70
N SER A 168 31.73 21.41 -33.58
CA SER A 168 32.27 22.76 -33.53
C SER A 168 33.76 22.77 -33.28
#